data_09aefac1241d88edac713b830cc71f1a
#
_entry.id   09aefac1241d88edac713b830cc71f1a
#
_cell.length_a   1.000
_cell.length_b   1.000
_cell.length_c   1.000
_cell.angle_alpha   90.00
_cell.angle_beta   90.00
_cell.angle_gamma   90.00
#
_symmetry.space_group_name_H-M   'P 1'
#
loop_
_entity.id
_entity.type
_entity.pdbx_description
1 polymer ?
#
loop_
_entity_poly.entity_id
_entity_poly.type
_entity_poly.pdbx_seq_one_letter_code
_entity_poly.pdbx_strand_id
1 'polypeptide(L)'
;DYVQTLALVGTTLERISTEIRNLQRTDVLELEENFAKGQKGSSAMPHKRNPIRSERISGLARVLRSYTIAALENVALWHERDISHSSTERMMLPDCSVTLHFMLREMTAVVKGLGIYPENMRRNMNVYGGVVFSQRVLLALVESGMAREEAYAIAVSYTHLTLPTIMPV
;
A
#
# COMPACT_ATOMS: atom_id res chain seq x y z
N ASP A 1 21.68 13.41 1.40
CA ASP A 1 20.27 13.87 1.45
C ASP A 1 19.50 13.59 0.16
N TYR A 2 20.06 13.89 -1.05
CA TYR A 2 19.34 13.74 -2.31
C TYR A 2 18.80 12.31 -2.52
N VAL A 3 19.67 11.29 -2.48
CA VAL A 3 19.29 9.89 -2.71
C VAL A 3 18.32 9.39 -1.64
N GLN A 4 18.53 9.76 -0.38
CA GLN A 4 17.60 9.41 0.70
C GLN A 4 16.20 10.00 0.48
N THR A 5 16.14 11.25 -0.01
CA THR A 5 14.86 11.88 -0.34
C THR A 5 14.15 11.14 -1.47
N LEU A 6 14.87 10.77 -2.54
CA LEU A 6 14.30 9.99 -3.64
C LEU A 6 13.80 8.61 -3.15
N ALA A 7 14.56 7.95 -2.29
CA ALA A 7 14.17 6.68 -1.70
C ALA A 7 12.92 6.80 -0.81
N LEU A 8 12.79 7.89 -0.05
CA LEU A 8 11.60 8.16 0.77
C LEU A 8 10.36 8.37 -0.09
N VAL A 9 10.47 9.14 -1.17
CA VAL A 9 9.38 9.31 -2.15
C VAL A 9 9.02 7.96 -2.79
N GLY A 10 10.01 7.18 -3.21
CA GLY A 10 9.81 5.83 -3.76
C GLY A 10 9.11 4.89 -2.77
N THR A 11 9.43 4.97 -1.49
CA THR A 11 8.77 4.20 -0.43
C THR A 11 7.30 4.62 -0.24
N THR A 12 7.00 5.90 -0.39
CA THR A 12 5.63 6.40 -0.37
C THR A 12 4.81 5.84 -1.54
N LEU A 13 5.39 5.81 -2.75
CA LEU A 13 4.77 5.21 -3.93
C LEU A 13 4.55 3.70 -3.74
N GLU A 14 5.51 3.00 -3.10
CA GLU A 14 5.35 1.58 -2.76
C GLU A 14 4.17 1.35 -1.82
N ARG A 15 4.01 2.19 -0.79
CA ARG A 15 2.88 2.11 0.14
C ARG A 15 1.55 2.22 -0.59
N ILE A 16 1.40 3.21 -1.49
CA ILE A 16 0.20 3.37 -2.31
C ILE A 16 -0.02 2.15 -3.21
N SER A 17 1.03 1.68 -3.87
CA SER A 17 0.97 0.50 -4.76
C SER A 17 0.56 -0.76 -4.00
N THR A 18 1.07 -0.93 -2.79
CA THR A 18 0.75 -2.08 -1.95
C THR A 18 -0.72 -2.08 -1.56
N GLU A 19 -1.28 -0.90 -1.23
CA GLU A 19 -2.69 -0.76 -0.91
C GLU A 19 -3.58 -1.05 -2.13
N ILE A 20 -3.25 -0.53 -3.31
CA ILE A 20 -3.98 -0.84 -4.55
C ILE A 20 -3.97 -2.35 -4.81
N ARG A 21 -2.83 -3.03 -4.64
CA ARG A 21 -2.71 -4.48 -4.80
C ARG A 21 -3.56 -5.24 -3.78
N ASN A 22 -3.64 -4.78 -2.55
CA ASN A 22 -4.50 -5.37 -1.51
C ASN A 22 -5.98 -5.24 -1.85
N LEU A 23 -6.40 -4.05 -2.28
CA LEU A 23 -7.79 -3.77 -2.60
C LEU A 23 -8.26 -4.39 -3.92
N GLN A 24 -7.34 -4.80 -4.80
CA GLN A 24 -7.63 -5.50 -6.06
C GLN A 24 -7.80 -7.02 -5.87
N ARG A 25 -7.49 -7.59 -4.71
CA ARG A 25 -7.69 -9.02 -4.47
C ARG A 25 -9.15 -9.41 -4.73
N THR A 26 -9.36 -10.59 -5.30
CA THR A 26 -10.68 -11.07 -5.72
C THR A 26 -11.72 -11.07 -4.61
N ASP A 27 -11.32 -11.36 -3.38
CA ASP A 27 -12.17 -11.38 -2.19
C ASP A 27 -12.54 -9.98 -1.68
N VAL A 28 -11.75 -8.98 -1.97
CA VAL A 28 -11.96 -7.57 -1.60
C VAL A 28 -12.57 -6.78 -2.74
N LEU A 29 -11.87 -6.68 -3.85
CA LEU A 29 -12.23 -6.03 -5.12
C LEU A 29 -12.90 -4.66 -4.93
N GLU A 30 -12.27 -3.78 -4.17
CA GLU A 30 -12.71 -2.40 -3.97
C GLU A 30 -12.11 -1.44 -4.99
N LEU A 31 -10.88 -1.75 -5.44
CA LEU A 31 -10.18 -1.03 -6.50
C LEU A 31 -9.65 -2.02 -7.54
N GLU A 32 -9.40 -1.54 -8.75
CA GLU A 32 -8.73 -2.30 -9.79
C GLU A 32 -7.84 -1.38 -10.62
N GLU A 33 -6.58 -1.80 -10.85
CA GLU A 33 -5.68 -1.12 -11.79
C GLU A 33 -6.26 -1.23 -13.21
N ASN A 34 -6.22 -0.13 -13.96
CA ASN A 34 -6.76 -0.09 -15.31
C ASN A 34 -6.09 -1.13 -16.22
N PHE A 35 -6.91 -2.00 -16.77
CA PHE A 35 -6.49 -3.01 -17.73
C PHE A 35 -6.68 -2.45 -19.15
N ALA A 36 -5.60 -2.19 -19.85
CA ALA A 36 -5.66 -1.61 -21.18
C ALA A 36 -6.37 -2.56 -22.17
N LYS A 37 -7.14 -1.97 -23.10
CA LYS A 37 -7.83 -2.75 -24.14
C LYS A 37 -6.79 -3.52 -24.97
N GLY A 38 -6.88 -4.86 -24.97
CA GLY A 38 -5.91 -5.74 -25.63
C GLY A 38 -4.72 -6.19 -24.75
N GLN A 39 -4.62 -5.73 -23.51
CA GLN A 39 -3.64 -6.24 -22.55
C GLN A 39 -3.98 -7.69 -22.21
N LYS A 40 -2.99 -8.60 -22.33
CA LYS A 40 -3.14 -9.99 -21.90
C LYS A 40 -2.74 -10.11 -20.43
N GLY A 41 -3.63 -10.68 -19.61
CA GLY A 41 -3.35 -10.90 -18.18
C GLY A 41 -2.33 -12.02 -17.94
N SER A 42 -2.42 -13.08 -18.72
CA SER A 42 -1.55 -14.24 -18.69
C SER A 42 -1.72 -15.03 -19.99
N SER A 43 -0.68 -15.72 -20.44
CA SER A 43 -0.77 -16.64 -21.58
C SER A 43 -1.64 -17.87 -21.27
N ALA A 44 -1.69 -18.29 -19.99
CA ALA A 44 -2.42 -19.48 -19.55
C ALA A 44 -3.83 -19.17 -18.99
N MET A 45 -4.04 -17.96 -18.46
CA MET A 45 -5.30 -17.54 -17.82
C MET A 45 -5.76 -16.18 -18.36
N PRO A 46 -6.57 -16.14 -19.44
CA PRO A 46 -6.98 -14.87 -20.07
C PRO A 46 -7.74 -13.92 -19.14
N HIS A 47 -8.46 -14.46 -18.15
CA HIS A 47 -9.24 -13.69 -17.17
C HIS A 47 -8.41 -13.09 -16.03
N LYS A 48 -7.12 -13.49 -15.90
CA LYS A 48 -6.26 -13.01 -14.82
C LYS A 48 -5.88 -11.55 -15.03
N ARG A 49 -6.26 -10.70 -14.07
CA ARG A 49 -5.94 -9.27 -14.05
C ARG A 49 -5.00 -8.98 -12.89
N ASN A 50 -3.72 -8.84 -13.19
CA ASN A 50 -2.71 -8.50 -12.18
C ASN A 50 -2.46 -6.99 -12.18
N PRO A 51 -2.23 -6.36 -11.01
CA PRO A 51 -1.82 -4.97 -10.90
C PRO A 51 -0.33 -4.80 -11.24
N ILE A 52 0.03 -5.02 -12.51
CA ILE A 52 1.43 -5.13 -12.97
C ILE A 52 2.21 -3.84 -12.75
N ARG A 53 1.57 -2.67 -12.93
CA ARG A 53 2.24 -1.37 -12.71
C ARG A 53 2.53 -1.16 -11.23
N SER A 54 1.56 -1.45 -10.37
CA SER A 54 1.72 -1.38 -8.91
C SER A 54 2.78 -2.37 -8.40
N GLU A 55 2.82 -3.58 -8.96
CA GLU A 55 3.87 -4.57 -8.66
C GLU A 55 5.26 -4.05 -9.05
N ARG A 56 5.39 -3.45 -10.23
CA ARG A 56 6.64 -2.86 -10.73
C ARG A 56 7.10 -1.70 -9.85
N ILE A 57 6.21 -0.80 -9.47
CA ILE A 57 6.52 0.32 -8.57
C ILE A 57 7.03 -0.21 -7.23
N SER A 58 6.38 -1.22 -6.65
CA SER A 58 6.81 -1.86 -5.40
C SER A 58 8.21 -2.49 -5.53
N GLY A 59 8.53 -3.08 -6.67
CA GLY A 59 9.86 -3.64 -6.94
C GLY A 59 10.94 -2.56 -7.06
N LEU A 60 10.66 -1.49 -7.82
CA LEU A 60 11.62 -0.40 -8.05
C LEU A 60 11.91 0.42 -6.79
N ALA A 61 10.99 0.52 -5.86
CA ALA A 61 11.24 1.17 -4.57
C ALA A 61 12.36 0.48 -3.77
N ARG A 62 12.52 -0.83 -3.92
CA ARG A 62 13.64 -1.58 -3.31
C ARG A 62 14.98 -1.18 -3.90
N VAL A 63 15.03 -0.93 -5.21
CA VAL A 63 16.25 -0.46 -5.90
C VAL A 63 16.64 0.92 -5.38
N LEU A 64 15.68 1.86 -5.29
CA LEU A 64 15.95 3.19 -4.73
C LEU A 64 16.52 3.12 -3.31
N ARG A 65 15.95 2.26 -2.46
CA ARG A 65 16.47 2.08 -1.09
C ARG A 65 17.87 1.47 -1.06
N SER A 66 18.20 0.57 -1.97
CA SER A 66 19.54 -0.04 -2.00
C SER A 66 20.64 0.99 -2.28
N TYR A 67 20.38 1.99 -3.08
CA TYR A 67 21.33 3.06 -3.38
C TYR A 67 21.62 3.99 -2.17
N THR A 68 20.75 4.01 -1.17
CA THR A 68 20.99 4.84 0.03
C THR A 68 22.24 4.42 0.80
N ILE A 69 22.58 3.13 0.78
CA ILE A 69 23.79 2.60 1.43
C ILE A 69 25.02 3.20 0.75
N ALA A 70 25.12 3.08 -0.57
CA ALA A 70 26.24 3.62 -1.34
C ALA A 70 26.37 5.16 -1.16
N ALA A 71 25.23 5.86 -1.07
CA ALA A 71 25.22 7.30 -0.83
C ALA A 71 25.73 7.68 0.57
N LEU A 72 25.47 6.85 1.58
CA LEU A 72 25.98 7.07 2.95
C LEU A 72 27.47 6.74 3.03
N GLU A 73 27.93 5.70 2.39
CA GLU A 73 29.35 5.33 2.35
C GLU A 73 30.21 6.37 1.64
N ASN A 74 29.66 7.15 0.72
CA ASN A 74 30.36 8.25 0.05
C ASN A 74 30.61 9.48 0.95
N VAL A 75 30.12 9.49 2.19
CA VAL A 75 30.37 10.57 3.15
C VAL A 75 31.78 10.47 3.75
N ALA A 76 32.25 9.25 4.01
CA ALA A 76 33.56 9.00 4.59
C ALA A 76 34.62 8.90 3.49
N LEU A 77 35.42 9.95 3.32
CA LEU A 77 36.50 10.04 2.35
C LEU A 77 37.87 10.02 3.07
N TRP A 78 38.91 9.58 2.35
CA TRP A 78 40.27 9.61 2.84
C TRP A 78 40.78 11.05 2.85
N HIS A 79 41.40 11.44 3.97
CA HIS A 79 41.90 12.80 4.20
C HIS A 79 40.82 13.84 3.91
N GLU A 80 41.17 14.86 3.17
CA GLU A 80 40.22 15.92 2.80
C GLU A 80 39.32 15.51 1.65
N ARG A 81 39.80 14.67 0.73
CA ARG A 81 39.06 14.14 -0.42
C ARG A 81 39.81 13.03 -1.12
N ASP A 82 39.09 12.00 -1.58
CA ASP A 82 39.55 11.05 -2.58
C ASP A 82 38.51 10.94 -3.73
N ILE A 83 38.74 10.04 -4.69
CA ILE A 83 37.89 9.89 -5.87
C ILE A 83 36.94 8.67 -5.79
N SER A 84 36.94 7.94 -4.69
CA SER A 84 36.15 6.70 -4.52
C SER A 84 34.66 6.93 -4.73
N HIS A 85 34.11 8.06 -4.28
CA HIS A 85 32.71 8.44 -4.44
C HIS A 85 32.31 8.66 -5.91
N SER A 86 33.22 9.12 -6.77
CA SER A 86 32.90 9.56 -8.12
C SER A 86 32.36 8.44 -9.01
N SER A 87 32.94 7.24 -8.94
CA SER A 87 32.48 6.07 -9.71
C SER A 87 31.07 5.64 -9.29
N THR A 88 30.79 5.65 -7.99
CA THR A 88 29.49 5.28 -7.42
C THR A 88 28.42 6.29 -7.80
N GLU A 89 28.71 7.59 -7.67
CA GLU A 89 27.76 8.66 -7.99
C GLU A 89 27.36 8.72 -9.45
N ARG A 90 28.27 8.37 -10.36
CA ARG A 90 27.97 8.31 -11.80
C ARG A 90 26.90 7.29 -12.16
N MET A 91 26.77 6.23 -11.39
CA MET A 91 25.71 5.23 -11.55
C MET A 91 24.47 5.60 -10.74
N MET A 92 24.67 5.86 -9.46
CA MET A 92 23.61 6.02 -8.47
C MET A 92 22.72 7.25 -8.74
N LEU A 93 23.30 8.41 -9.04
CA LEU A 93 22.52 9.65 -9.19
C LEU A 93 21.59 9.64 -10.40
N PRO A 94 22.07 9.29 -11.63
CA PRO A 94 21.16 9.19 -12.76
C PRO A 94 20.14 8.08 -12.60
N ASP A 95 20.53 6.89 -12.11
CA ASP A 95 19.63 5.76 -11.97
C ASP A 95 18.50 6.03 -10.96
N CYS A 96 18.81 6.63 -9.81
CA CYS A 96 17.80 7.03 -8.84
C CYS A 96 16.80 8.03 -9.44
N SER A 97 17.31 9.03 -10.16
CA SER A 97 16.49 10.09 -10.73
C SER A 97 15.55 9.56 -11.81
N VAL A 98 16.09 8.76 -12.74
CA VAL A 98 15.33 8.15 -13.83
C VAL A 98 14.32 7.14 -13.30
N THR A 99 14.72 6.30 -12.34
CA THR A 99 13.85 5.30 -11.72
C THR A 99 12.67 5.97 -11.02
N LEU A 100 12.93 6.99 -10.19
CA LEU A 100 11.84 7.68 -9.50
C LEU A 100 10.93 8.42 -10.49
N HIS A 101 11.48 9.06 -11.51
CA HIS A 101 10.67 9.71 -12.55
C HIS A 101 9.73 8.70 -13.24
N PHE A 102 10.26 7.54 -13.61
CA PHE A 102 9.45 6.45 -14.17
C PHE A 102 8.34 6.01 -13.22
N MET A 103 8.66 5.77 -11.94
CA MET A 103 7.69 5.37 -10.92
C MET A 103 6.56 6.39 -10.75
N LEU A 104 6.89 7.68 -10.74
CA LEU A 104 5.90 8.77 -10.65
C LEU A 104 4.96 8.80 -11.86
N ARG A 105 5.49 8.59 -13.07
CA ARG A 105 4.68 8.51 -14.29
C ARG A 105 3.76 7.29 -14.27
N GLU A 106 4.27 6.12 -13.88
CA GLU A 106 3.47 4.90 -13.77
C GLU A 106 2.37 5.06 -12.70
N MET A 107 2.70 5.60 -11.53
CA MET A 107 1.71 5.85 -10.48
C MET A 107 0.63 6.84 -10.94
N THR A 108 1.02 7.90 -11.64
CA THR A 108 0.07 8.86 -12.21
C THR A 108 -0.90 8.18 -13.18
N ALA A 109 -0.40 7.27 -14.02
CA ALA A 109 -1.23 6.53 -14.95
C ALA A 109 -2.16 5.53 -14.25
N VAL A 110 -1.68 4.88 -13.17
CA VAL A 110 -2.49 4.00 -12.33
C VAL A 110 -3.64 4.78 -11.70
N VAL A 111 -3.35 5.89 -11.00
CA VAL A 111 -4.36 6.69 -10.30
C VAL A 111 -5.39 7.29 -11.26
N LYS A 112 -4.97 7.76 -12.43
CA LYS A 112 -5.88 8.31 -13.44
C LYS A 112 -6.84 7.28 -14.03
N GLY A 113 -6.39 6.02 -14.10
CA GLY A 113 -7.17 4.94 -14.70
C GLY A 113 -7.79 3.97 -13.69
N LEU A 114 -7.72 4.28 -12.39
CA LEU A 114 -8.15 3.37 -11.33
C LEU A 114 -9.66 3.10 -11.41
N GLY A 115 -10.03 1.83 -11.51
CA GLY A 115 -11.41 1.37 -11.33
C GLY A 115 -11.78 1.41 -9.85
N ILE A 116 -12.93 1.99 -9.52
CA ILE A 116 -13.42 2.11 -8.14
C ILE A 116 -14.78 1.43 -8.05
N TYR A 117 -14.96 0.54 -7.07
CA TYR A 117 -16.18 -0.25 -6.88
C TYR A 117 -16.86 0.06 -5.53
N PRO A 118 -17.63 1.17 -5.42
CA PRO A 118 -18.26 1.60 -4.17
C PRO A 118 -19.22 0.55 -3.57
N GLU A 119 -19.86 -0.25 -4.41
CA GLU A 119 -20.77 -1.30 -3.96
C GLU A 119 -20.02 -2.42 -3.22
N ASN A 120 -18.83 -2.78 -3.70
CA ASN A 120 -17.98 -3.75 -3.00
C ASN A 120 -17.48 -3.18 -1.67
N MET A 121 -17.12 -1.89 -1.64
CA MET A 121 -16.73 -1.22 -0.39
C MET A 121 -17.86 -1.29 0.64
N ARG A 122 -19.11 -0.98 0.25
CA ARG A 122 -20.26 -1.09 1.14
C ARG A 122 -20.52 -2.52 1.60
N ARG A 123 -20.44 -3.48 0.67
CA ARG A 123 -20.57 -4.90 1.01
C ARG A 123 -19.53 -5.32 2.04
N ASN A 124 -18.27 -4.97 1.84
CA ASN A 124 -17.16 -5.36 2.71
C ASN A 124 -17.27 -4.70 4.09
N MET A 125 -17.69 -3.44 4.17
CA MET A 125 -18.00 -2.79 5.45
C MET A 125 -19.10 -3.52 6.24
N ASN A 126 -20.06 -4.11 5.57
CA ASN A 126 -21.22 -4.75 6.20
C ASN A 126 -21.06 -6.26 6.37
N VAL A 127 -19.92 -6.85 5.97
CA VAL A 127 -19.72 -8.31 6.00
C VAL A 127 -19.90 -8.91 7.40
N TYR A 128 -19.62 -8.15 8.44
CA TYR A 128 -19.82 -8.52 9.84
C TYR A 128 -21.04 -7.84 10.49
N GLY A 129 -22.07 -7.48 9.72
CA GLY A 129 -23.34 -6.97 10.27
C GLY A 129 -23.21 -5.70 11.10
N GLY A 130 -22.23 -4.84 10.83
CA GLY A 130 -22.04 -3.57 11.51
C GLY A 130 -21.10 -3.59 12.72
N VAL A 131 -20.41 -4.70 13.01
CA VAL A 131 -19.40 -4.80 14.10
C VAL A 131 -18.34 -3.69 14.03
N VAL A 132 -18.01 -3.21 12.81
CA VAL A 132 -17.09 -2.10 12.60
C VAL A 132 -17.51 -0.82 13.36
N PHE A 133 -18.78 -0.67 13.70
CA PHE A 133 -19.31 0.47 14.44
C PHE A 133 -19.38 0.25 15.96
N SER A 134 -18.95 -0.90 16.49
CA SER A 134 -19.03 -1.24 17.91
C SER A 134 -18.43 -0.19 18.84
N GLN A 135 -17.30 0.43 18.48
CA GLN A 135 -16.71 1.53 19.24
C GLN A 135 -17.65 2.75 19.30
N ARG A 136 -18.32 3.07 18.22
CA ARG A 136 -19.24 4.19 18.17
C ARG A 136 -20.49 3.96 19.02
N VAL A 137 -20.99 2.73 19.03
CA VAL A 137 -22.08 2.30 19.90
C VAL A 137 -21.66 2.39 21.36
N LEU A 138 -20.47 1.88 21.72
CA LEU A 138 -19.91 2.00 23.06
C LEU A 138 -19.87 3.46 23.54
N LEU A 139 -19.33 4.36 22.72
CA LEU A 139 -19.23 5.77 23.09
C LEU A 139 -20.61 6.42 23.28
N ALA A 140 -21.57 6.13 22.40
CA ALA A 140 -22.92 6.67 22.51
C ALA A 140 -23.62 6.17 23.80
N LEU A 141 -23.40 4.92 24.21
CA LEU A 141 -23.92 4.39 25.47
C LEU A 141 -23.31 5.12 26.68
N VAL A 142 -22.00 5.36 26.66
CA VAL A 142 -21.33 6.12 27.73
C VAL A 142 -21.82 7.59 27.76
N GLU A 143 -21.99 8.22 26.63
CA GLU A 143 -22.52 9.59 26.51
C GLU A 143 -23.97 9.69 27.02
N SER A 144 -24.75 8.61 26.94
CA SER A 144 -26.11 8.53 27.51
C SER A 144 -26.15 8.34 29.04
N GLY A 145 -24.97 8.28 29.69
CA GLY A 145 -24.84 8.15 31.14
C GLY A 145 -24.61 6.73 31.64
N MET A 146 -24.43 5.75 30.76
CA MET A 146 -24.11 4.37 31.13
C MET A 146 -22.67 4.26 31.64
N ALA A 147 -22.43 3.41 32.66
CA ALA A 147 -21.07 3.11 33.10
C ALA A 147 -20.27 2.46 31.98
N ARG A 148 -18.97 2.84 31.85
CA ARG A 148 -18.12 2.39 30.74
C ARG A 148 -17.99 0.87 30.68
N GLU A 149 -17.90 0.21 31.83
CA GLU A 149 -17.79 -1.26 31.94
C GLU A 149 -19.06 -1.94 31.41
N GLU A 150 -20.22 -1.39 31.73
CA GLU A 150 -21.50 -1.90 31.27
C GLU A 150 -21.69 -1.70 29.77
N ALA A 151 -21.39 -0.50 29.27
CA ALA A 151 -21.40 -0.17 27.84
C ALA A 151 -20.45 -1.08 27.05
N TYR A 152 -19.27 -1.37 27.61
CA TYR A 152 -18.29 -2.28 27.00
C TYR A 152 -18.82 -3.72 26.94
N ALA A 153 -19.42 -4.22 28.01
CA ALA A 153 -20.01 -5.58 28.03
C ALA A 153 -21.10 -5.74 26.97
N ILE A 154 -21.94 -4.73 26.76
CA ILE A 154 -22.97 -4.71 25.71
C ILE A 154 -22.32 -4.72 24.33
N ALA A 155 -21.33 -3.84 24.07
CA ALA A 155 -20.65 -3.78 22.78
C ALA A 155 -19.93 -5.09 22.44
N VAL A 156 -19.30 -5.75 23.40
CA VAL A 156 -18.64 -7.06 23.25
C VAL A 156 -19.66 -8.16 22.96
N SER A 157 -20.77 -8.21 23.69
CA SER A 157 -21.82 -9.21 23.44
C SER A 157 -22.37 -9.12 22.02
N TYR A 158 -22.56 -7.91 21.51
CA TYR A 158 -22.96 -7.68 20.12
C TYR A 158 -21.94 -8.22 19.12
N THR A 159 -20.64 -8.01 19.36
CA THR A 159 -19.59 -8.52 18.47
C THR A 159 -19.54 -10.04 18.43
N HIS A 160 -19.79 -10.70 19.57
CA HIS A 160 -19.84 -12.18 19.63
C HIS A 160 -21.06 -12.78 18.92
N LEU A 161 -22.19 -12.08 18.90
CA LEU A 161 -23.40 -12.55 18.22
C LEU A 161 -23.31 -12.43 16.68
N THR A 162 -22.51 -11.49 16.17
CA THR A 162 -22.43 -11.18 14.74
C THR A 162 -21.23 -11.80 14.04
N LEU A 163 -20.19 -12.20 14.77
CA LEU A 163 -19.08 -12.95 14.21
C LEU A 163 -19.47 -14.40 13.97
N PRO A 164 -19.19 -14.97 12.77
CA PRO A 164 -19.39 -16.38 12.54
C PRO A 164 -18.54 -17.15 13.55
N THR A 165 -19.19 -17.99 14.35
CA THR A 165 -18.49 -18.90 15.24
C THR A 165 -17.71 -19.87 14.37
N ILE A 166 -16.39 -19.74 14.32
CA ILE A 166 -15.52 -20.76 13.73
C ILE A 166 -15.62 -21.94 14.68
N MET A 167 -16.51 -22.88 14.39
CA MET A 167 -16.47 -24.17 15.04
C MET A 167 -15.17 -24.86 14.64
N PRO A 168 -14.32 -25.28 15.57
CA PRO A 168 -13.21 -26.17 15.22
C PRO A 168 -13.82 -27.48 14.71
N VAL A 169 -13.46 -27.85 13.48
CA VAL A 169 -13.71 -29.18 12.91
C VAL A 169 -12.73 -30.16 13.50
#